data_9506652b6780e51511f318eaeb8f89e5
#
_entry.id   9506652b6780e51511f318eaeb8f89e5
#
_cell.length_a   1.000
_cell.length_b   1.000
_cell.length_c   1.000
_cell.angle_alpha   90.00
_cell.angle_beta   90.00
_cell.angle_gamma   90.00
#
_symmetry.space_group_name_H-M   'P 1'
#
loop_
_entity.id
_entity.type
_entity.pdbx_description
1 polymer ?
#
loop_
_entity_poly.entity_id
_entity_poly.type
_entity_poly.pdbx_seq_one_letter_code
_entity_poly.pdbx_strand_id
1 'polypeptide(L)'
;MWLSLSLDLIGIFLGALIAVRVRHDDFSPLFNADGVVFTFIFVVLSWFLGSYSFLRWPWVPYKNLAQRFVAIVVLSGFIAIVYRWLENNNPNEAVWFHRSTQLILGAFLLTWGCTHRLWFLGLARKQAKIRLASSPVVQARSQYIKGAAPRGAINNRELMLMIVAFHPSSIEVNQLISCLEKLEPHIGYSVIVNDYVRGEPIDKLAQGADFFMVCNENLGYGRAINRLAVRIGELPRYMGILNTDLSWEANTFESALNWLFENPEVKAAVPQILDENGVITKLGKCNPTVLGLLSRRFIPYWLKPAWLKKYDLWYVQADIDYESIFEASNLSGCCMLVRSDEFRRVGGFDERYFLYLEDSDLTRSLSLNGRCVHLPLVSVIHGWGRGNYKSLDLAAAHIVSAWHYFRKWGWQLW
;
A
#
# COMPACT_ATOMS: atom_id res chain seq x y z
N MET A 1 -13.37 2.98 -19.46
CA MET A 1 -13.06 1.72 -20.15
C MET A 1 -13.31 1.84 -21.63
N TRP A 2 -14.55 2.10 -22.08
CA TRP A 2 -14.91 2.19 -23.49
C TRP A 2 -14.05 3.16 -24.30
N LEU A 3 -13.77 4.35 -23.77
CA LEU A 3 -12.94 5.34 -24.47
C LEU A 3 -11.50 4.82 -24.69
N SER A 4 -10.90 4.15 -23.71
CA SER A 4 -9.54 3.57 -23.88
C SER A 4 -9.55 2.40 -24.87
N LEU A 5 -10.59 1.59 -24.87
CA LEU A 5 -10.78 0.52 -25.87
C LEU A 5 -10.95 1.12 -27.27
N SER A 6 -11.77 2.17 -27.42
CA SER A 6 -11.93 2.84 -28.71
C SER A 6 -10.61 3.42 -29.24
N LEU A 7 -9.80 4.00 -28.35
CA LEU A 7 -8.47 4.50 -28.72
C LEU A 7 -7.49 3.37 -29.11
N ASP A 8 -7.59 2.20 -28.48
CA ASP A 8 -6.81 1.03 -28.90
C ASP A 8 -7.23 0.55 -30.28
N LEU A 9 -8.53 0.46 -30.57
CA LEU A 9 -9.04 0.09 -31.89
C LEU A 9 -8.61 1.09 -32.96
N ILE A 10 -8.70 2.39 -32.67
CA ILE A 10 -8.19 3.45 -33.55
C ILE A 10 -6.69 3.29 -33.76
N GLY A 11 -5.92 3.03 -32.70
CA GLY A 11 -4.46 2.81 -32.77
C GLY A 11 -4.09 1.60 -33.61
N ILE A 12 -4.80 0.47 -33.46
CA ILE A 12 -4.59 -0.73 -34.28
C ILE A 12 -4.84 -0.40 -35.76
N PHE A 13 -5.96 0.27 -36.06
CA PHE A 13 -6.31 0.66 -37.41
C PHE A 13 -5.28 1.61 -38.03
N LEU A 14 -4.92 2.70 -37.34
CA LEU A 14 -3.92 3.67 -37.82
C LEU A 14 -2.54 3.04 -37.98
N GLY A 15 -2.10 2.23 -37.02
CA GLY A 15 -0.82 1.54 -37.11
C GLY A 15 -0.76 0.52 -38.24
N ALA A 16 -1.84 -0.20 -38.48
CA ALA A 16 -1.98 -1.12 -39.59
C ALA A 16 -1.99 -0.38 -40.95
N LEU A 17 -2.70 0.74 -41.02
CA LEU A 17 -2.73 1.59 -42.20
C LEU A 17 -1.31 2.08 -42.57
N ILE A 18 -0.54 2.56 -41.60
CA ILE A 18 0.85 2.96 -41.82
C ILE A 18 1.69 1.77 -42.26
N ALA A 19 1.57 0.62 -41.59
CA ALA A 19 2.38 -0.57 -41.91
C ALA A 19 2.05 -1.13 -43.30
N VAL A 20 0.79 -1.11 -43.73
CA VAL A 20 0.37 -1.54 -45.06
C VAL A 20 0.84 -0.56 -46.10
N ARG A 21 0.70 0.77 -45.86
CA ARG A 21 1.12 1.80 -46.82
C ARG A 21 2.64 1.76 -47.12
N VAL A 22 3.43 1.41 -46.10
CA VAL A 22 4.90 1.25 -46.29
C VAL A 22 5.23 0.10 -47.20
N ARG A 23 4.34 -0.90 -47.33
CA ARG A 23 4.62 -2.15 -48.03
C ARG A 23 3.81 -2.34 -49.33
N HIS A 24 2.60 -1.82 -49.34
CA HIS A 24 1.65 -2.02 -50.46
C HIS A 24 1.08 -0.69 -50.93
N ASP A 25 0.79 -0.60 -52.18
CA ASP A 25 0.11 0.57 -52.76
C ASP A 25 -1.42 0.55 -52.56
N ASP A 26 -1.96 -0.61 -52.20
CA ASP A 26 -3.39 -0.84 -51.96
C ASP A 26 -3.68 -1.10 -50.47
N PHE A 27 -4.86 -0.67 -50.00
CA PHE A 27 -5.35 -0.83 -48.63
C PHE A 27 -6.30 -2.02 -48.46
N SER A 28 -6.61 -2.76 -49.52
CA SER A 28 -7.50 -3.93 -49.44
C SER A 28 -7.08 -4.97 -48.38
N PRO A 29 -5.77 -5.19 -48.05
CA PRO A 29 -5.34 -6.13 -47.04
C PRO A 29 -5.73 -5.73 -45.60
N LEU A 30 -6.16 -4.48 -45.36
CA LEU A 30 -6.58 -4.05 -44.02
C LEU A 30 -7.85 -4.70 -43.52
N PHE A 31 -8.73 -5.12 -44.44
CA PHE A 31 -10.08 -5.59 -44.12
C PHE A 31 -10.23 -7.10 -44.28
N ASN A 32 -9.22 -7.87 -43.90
CA ASN A 32 -9.26 -9.32 -43.94
C ASN A 32 -9.51 -9.96 -42.58
N ALA A 33 -9.78 -11.27 -42.55
CA ALA A 33 -10.01 -12.04 -41.34
C ALA A 33 -8.85 -11.96 -40.34
N ASP A 34 -7.62 -11.88 -40.81
CA ASP A 34 -6.38 -11.83 -40.02
C ASP A 34 -6.34 -10.57 -39.14
N GLY A 35 -6.80 -9.42 -39.67
CA GLY A 35 -6.91 -8.18 -38.87
C GLY A 35 -7.92 -8.28 -37.74
N VAL A 36 -9.03 -8.99 -37.96
CA VAL A 36 -10.03 -9.26 -36.94
C VAL A 36 -9.43 -10.15 -35.83
N VAL A 37 -8.74 -11.23 -36.23
CA VAL A 37 -8.07 -12.16 -35.30
C VAL A 37 -7.01 -11.43 -34.46
N PHE A 38 -6.15 -10.63 -35.07
CA PHE A 38 -5.16 -9.83 -34.34
C PHE A 38 -5.81 -8.89 -33.35
N THR A 39 -6.83 -8.15 -33.78
CA THR A 39 -7.57 -7.21 -32.93
C THR A 39 -8.19 -7.93 -31.73
N PHE A 40 -8.81 -9.08 -31.96
CA PHE A 40 -9.39 -9.90 -30.92
C PHE A 40 -8.34 -10.35 -29.88
N ILE A 41 -7.22 -10.90 -30.35
CA ILE A 41 -6.10 -11.32 -29.48
C ILE A 41 -5.61 -10.14 -28.63
N PHE A 42 -5.39 -8.99 -29.25
CA PHE A 42 -4.90 -7.79 -28.57
C PHE A 42 -5.87 -7.32 -27.49
N VAL A 43 -7.15 -7.26 -27.78
CA VAL A 43 -8.20 -6.82 -26.83
C VAL A 43 -8.31 -7.81 -25.66
N VAL A 44 -8.31 -9.12 -25.93
CA VAL A 44 -8.37 -10.16 -24.90
C VAL A 44 -7.16 -10.08 -23.97
N LEU A 45 -5.95 -9.99 -24.54
CA LEU A 45 -4.73 -9.83 -23.75
C LEU A 45 -4.73 -8.51 -22.94
N SER A 46 -5.21 -7.43 -23.54
CA SER A 46 -5.35 -6.13 -22.87
C SER A 46 -6.30 -6.22 -21.66
N TRP A 47 -7.36 -6.97 -21.78
CA TRP A 47 -8.29 -7.23 -20.67
C TRP A 47 -7.63 -8.10 -19.59
N PHE A 48 -7.07 -9.25 -19.96
CA PHE A 48 -6.47 -10.23 -19.05
C PHE A 48 -5.29 -9.65 -18.28
N LEU A 49 -4.37 -8.95 -18.95
CA LEU A 49 -3.19 -8.35 -18.32
C LEU A 49 -3.51 -7.02 -17.62
N GLY A 50 -4.78 -6.63 -17.57
CA GLY A 50 -5.24 -5.47 -16.81
C GLY A 50 -4.76 -4.14 -17.37
N SER A 51 -4.60 -4.02 -18.70
CA SER A 51 -4.21 -2.79 -19.37
C SER A 51 -5.23 -1.65 -19.18
N TYR A 52 -6.50 -1.97 -18.94
CA TYR A 52 -7.57 -1.02 -18.64
C TYR A 52 -7.82 -0.83 -17.14
N SER A 53 -7.05 -1.49 -16.29
CA SER A 53 -7.24 -1.47 -14.84
C SER A 53 -7.03 -0.08 -14.22
N PHE A 54 -6.24 0.79 -14.86
CA PHE A 54 -5.94 2.14 -14.38
C PHE A 54 -7.19 3.02 -14.23
N LEU A 55 -8.24 2.76 -15.01
CA LEU A 55 -9.52 3.48 -14.90
C LEU A 55 -10.29 3.09 -13.64
N ARG A 56 -10.14 1.83 -13.21
CA ARG A 56 -10.75 1.28 -12.00
C ARG A 56 -9.84 1.45 -10.78
N TRP A 57 -8.52 1.38 -11.01
CA TRP A 57 -7.49 1.47 -9.99
C TRP A 57 -6.40 2.48 -10.38
N PRO A 58 -6.63 3.77 -10.18
CA PRO A 58 -5.76 4.85 -10.66
C PRO A 58 -4.39 4.91 -9.97
N TRP A 59 -4.21 4.12 -8.91
CA TRP A 59 -2.96 4.07 -8.13
C TRP A 59 -1.90 3.12 -8.69
N VAL A 60 -2.20 2.41 -9.79
CA VAL A 60 -1.21 1.56 -10.47
C VAL A 60 0.00 2.41 -10.87
N PRO A 61 1.24 2.01 -10.50
CA PRO A 61 2.45 2.73 -10.92
C PRO A 61 2.55 2.86 -12.43
N TYR A 62 3.03 3.99 -12.91
CA TYR A 62 3.21 4.25 -14.36
C TYR A 62 4.05 3.15 -15.02
N LYS A 63 5.17 2.77 -14.36
CA LYS A 63 6.06 1.70 -14.83
C LYS A 63 5.31 0.38 -15.04
N ASN A 64 4.46 -0.01 -14.10
CA ASN A 64 3.74 -1.27 -14.19
C ASN A 64 2.69 -1.26 -15.30
N LEU A 65 2.00 -0.13 -15.51
CA LEU A 65 1.07 0.01 -16.61
C LEU A 65 1.78 -0.07 -17.97
N ALA A 66 2.92 0.62 -18.11
CA ALA A 66 3.73 0.57 -19.31
C ALA A 66 4.27 -0.86 -19.57
N GLN A 67 4.82 -1.53 -18.56
CA GLN A 67 5.30 -2.91 -18.67
C GLN A 67 4.21 -3.90 -19.11
N ARG A 68 3.02 -3.79 -18.55
CA ARG A 68 1.86 -4.60 -18.96
C ARG A 68 1.52 -4.37 -20.43
N PHE A 69 1.53 -3.12 -20.85
CA PHE A 69 1.21 -2.78 -22.21
C PHE A 69 2.28 -3.27 -23.20
N VAL A 70 3.57 -3.14 -22.85
CA VAL A 70 4.66 -3.75 -23.63
C VAL A 70 4.47 -5.26 -23.75
N ALA A 71 4.16 -5.95 -22.65
CA ALA A 71 3.90 -7.39 -22.67
C ALA A 71 2.72 -7.75 -23.60
N ILE A 72 1.65 -6.96 -23.61
CA ILE A 72 0.49 -7.16 -24.50
C ILE A 72 0.90 -7.07 -25.97
N VAL A 73 1.63 -6.03 -26.33
CA VAL A 73 2.07 -5.84 -27.74
C VAL A 73 2.98 -6.99 -28.18
N VAL A 74 3.96 -7.37 -27.35
CA VAL A 74 4.89 -8.47 -27.65
C VAL A 74 4.16 -9.81 -27.74
N LEU A 75 3.27 -10.12 -26.79
CA LEU A 75 2.52 -11.38 -26.80
C LEU A 75 1.53 -11.44 -27.95
N SER A 76 0.84 -10.34 -28.27
CA SER A 76 -0.07 -10.29 -29.42
C SER A 76 0.67 -10.58 -30.73
N GLY A 77 1.85 -9.95 -30.91
CA GLY A 77 2.71 -10.21 -32.08
C GLY A 77 3.22 -11.65 -32.14
N PHE A 78 3.65 -12.19 -30.98
CA PHE A 78 4.13 -13.58 -30.91
C PHE A 78 3.01 -14.58 -31.25
N ILE A 79 1.82 -14.44 -30.62
CA ILE A 79 0.68 -15.32 -30.88
C ILE A 79 0.25 -15.23 -32.35
N ALA A 80 0.24 -14.03 -32.92
CA ALA A 80 -0.09 -13.84 -34.33
C ALA A 80 0.89 -14.59 -35.26
N ILE A 81 2.21 -14.54 -34.97
CA ILE A 81 3.24 -15.27 -35.71
C ILE A 81 3.04 -16.79 -35.58
N VAL A 82 2.80 -17.28 -34.38
CA VAL A 82 2.57 -18.72 -34.11
C VAL A 82 1.29 -19.20 -34.79
N TYR A 83 0.20 -18.43 -34.69
CA TYR A 83 -1.06 -18.74 -35.38
C TYR A 83 -0.84 -18.93 -36.89
N ARG A 84 -0.12 -17.99 -37.50
CA ARG A 84 0.20 -18.05 -38.93
C ARG A 84 1.07 -19.26 -39.31
N TRP A 85 2.04 -19.60 -38.44
CA TRP A 85 2.90 -20.78 -38.67
C TRP A 85 2.10 -22.08 -38.63
N LEU A 86 1.10 -22.18 -37.73
CA LEU A 86 0.23 -23.34 -37.61
C LEU A 86 -0.75 -23.50 -38.77
N GLU A 87 -1.21 -22.41 -39.37
CA GLU A 87 -2.10 -22.46 -40.53
C GLU A 87 -1.42 -22.90 -41.85
N ASN A 88 -0.10 -23.09 -41.84
CA ASN A 88 0.72 -23.55 -42.98
C ASN A 88 0.51 -22.73 -44.28
N ASN A 89 0.01 -21.51 -44.17
CA ASN A 89 -0.19 -20.58 -45.24
C ASN A 89 1.10 -19.83 -45.59
N ASN A 90 1.32 -19.50 -46.84
CA ASN A 90 2.48 -18.78 -47.31
C ASN A 90 2.64 -17.45 -46.54
N PRO A 91 3.71 -17.26 -45.72
CA PRO A 91 3.85 -16.07 -44.87
C PRO A 91 3.99 -14.76 -45.66
N ASN A 92 4.21 -14.84 -47.00
CA ASN A 92 4.30 -13.67 -47.85
C ASN A 92 2.93 -13.09 -48.28
N GLU A 93 1.85 -13.84 -48.12
CA GLU A 93 0.51 -13.41 -48.55
C GLU A 93 -0.28 -12.73 -47.43
N ALA A 94 0.08 -12.96 -46.15
CA ALA A 94 -0.64 -12.40 -45.02
C ALA A 94 0.00 -11.11 -44.50
N VAL A 95 -0.48 -9.99 -44.93
CA VAL A 95 0.05 -8.66 -44.58
C VAL A 95 0.11 -8.41 -43.08
N TRP A 96 -0.94 -8.79 -42.36
CA TRP A 96 -1.06 -8.59 -40.91
C TRP A 96 -0.01 -9.35 -40.08
N PHE A 97 0.42 -10.53 -40.55
CA PHE A 97 1.37 -11.38 -39.82
C PHE A 97 2.78 -11.34 -40.37
N HIS A 98 3.02 -10.48 -41.35
CA HIS A 98 4.38 -10.29 -41.87
C HIS A 98 5.25 -9.56 -40.82
N ARG A 99 6.53 -9.97 -40.71
CA ARG A 99 7.47 -9.45 -39.69
C ARG A 99 7.60 -7.92 -39.73
N SER A 100 7.72 -7.31 -40.91
CA SER A 100 7.82 -5.86 -41.03
C SER A 100 6.53 -5.14 -40.59
N THR A 101 5.37 -5.68 -40.98
CA THR A 101 4.06 -5.13 -40.51
C THR A 101 3.95 -5.19 -39.01
N GLN A 102 4.30 -6.32 -38.39
CA GLN A 102 4.27 -6.48 -36.93
C GLN A 102 5.26 -5.54 -36.22
N LEU A 103 6.44 -5.30 -36.77
CA LEU A 103 7.40 -4.37 -36.20
C LEU A 103 6.89 -2.92 -36.25
N ILE A 104 6.36 -2.48 -37.40
CA ILE A 104 5.82 -1.12 -37.56
C ILE A 104 4.56 -0.93 -36.69
N LEU A 105 3.63 -1.87 -36.74
CA LEU A 105 2.41 -1.87 -35.94
C LEU A 105 2.75 -1.89 -34.46
N GLY A 106 3.67 -2.74 -34.02
CA GLY A 106 4.12 -2.86 -32.64
C GLY A 106 4.75 -1.56 -32.12
N ALA A 107 5.65 -0.95 -32.90
CA ALA A 107 6.26 0.33 -32.54
C ALA A 107 5.23 1.46 -32.41
N PHE A 108 4.27 1.52 -33.36
CA PHE A 108 3.19 2.49 -33.31
C PHE A 108 2.29 2.27 -32.09
N LEU A 109 1.86 1.04 -31.84
CA LEU A 109 1.00 0.71 -30.70
C LEU A 109 1.70 1.00 -29.37
N LEU A 110 3.00 0.71 -29.24
CA LEU A 110 3.76 1.05 -28.04
C LEU A 110 3.73 2.55 -27.75
N THR A 111 3.99 3.38 -28.77
CA THR A 111 3.99 4.83 -28.61
C THR A 111 2.58 5.36 -28.31
N TRP A 112 1.62 5.02 -29.14
CA TRP A 112 0.22 5.44 -29.02
C TRP A 112 -0.43 4.95 -27.72
N GLY A 113 -0.31 3.65 -27.46
CA GLY A 113 -0.95 3.01 -26.32
C GLY A 113 -0.37 3.41 -24.97
N CYS A 114 0.96 3.57 -24.87
CA CYS A 114 1.58 4.09 -23.66
C CYS A 114 1.17 5.55 -23.42
N THR A 115 1.20 6.40 -24.45
CA THR A 115 0.91 7.81 -24.31
C THR A 115 -0.50 8.07 -23.78
N HIS A 116 -1.52 7.51 -24.42
CA HIS A 116 -2.90 7.75 -23.98
C HIS A 116 -3.20 7.11 -22.60
N ARG A 117 -2.62 5.93 -22.29
CA ARG A 117 -2.80 5.30 -20.98
C ARG A 117 -2.16 6.08 -19.87
N LEU A 118 -0.96 6.61 -20.07
CA LEU A 118 -0.28 7.44 -19.07
C LEU A 118 -1.05 8.75 -18.84
N TRP A 119 -1.56 9.36 -19.91
CA TRP A 119 -2.39 10.57 -19.81
C TRP A 119 -3.69 10.31 -19.04
N PHE A 120 -4.44 9.27 -19.39
CA PHE A 120 -5.67 8.91 -18.67
C PHE A 120 -5.41 8.48 -17.23
N LEU A 121 -4.29 7.80 -16.95
CA LEU A 121 -3.91 7.46 -15.58
C LEU A 121 -3.68 8.72 -14.76
N GLY A 122 -3.05 9.74 -15.31
CA GLY A 122 -2.88 11.04 -14.65
C GLY A 122 -4.23 11.68 -14.30
N LEU A 123 -5.16 11.72 -15.26
CA LEU A 123 -6.51 12.22 -15.03
C LEU A 123 -7.28 11.40 -14.00
N ALA A 124 -7.22 10.07 -14.10
CA ALA A 124 -7.89 9.17 -13.17
C ALA A 124 -7.36 9.32 -11.73
N ARG A 125 -6.06 9.52 -11.56
CA ARG A 125 -5.45 9.82 -10.25
C ARG A 125 -5.95 11.12 -9.66
N LYS A 126 -6.01 12.18 -10.47
CA LYS A 126 -6.54 13.48 -10.02
C LYS A 126 -7.98 13.33 -9.55
N GLN A 127 -8.83 12.66 -10.33
CA GLN A 127 -10.22 12.41 -9.95
C GLN A 127 -10.36 11.50 -8.73
N ALA A 128 -9.51 10.46 -8.60
CA ALA A 128 -9.55 9.56 -7.47
C ALA A 128 -9.12 10.24 -6.16
N LYS A 129 -8.12 11.14 -6.20
CA LYS A 129 -7.78 11.99 -5.04
C LYS A 129 -9.00 12.79 -4.57
N ILE A 130 -9.69 13.47 -5.49
CA ILE A 130 -10.88 14.26 -5.18
C ILE A 130 -11.97 13.35 -4.61
N ARG A 131 -12.25 12.21 -5.24
CA ARG A 131 -13.28 11.26 -4.77
C ARG A 131 -12.95 10.65 -3.40
N LEU A 132 -11.67 10.34 -3.14
CA LEU A 132 -11.24 9.81 -1.86
C LEU A 132 -11.46 10.86 -0.76
N ALA A 133 -11.03 12.10 -0.97
CA ALA A 133 -11.21 13.20 -0.03
C ALA A 133 -12.70 13.55 0.19
N SER A 134 -13.55 13.44 -0.84
CA SER A 134 -14.99 13.70 -0.78
C SER A 134 -15.83 12.44 -0.52
N SER A 135 -15.21 11.28 -0.28
CA SER A 135 -15.93 10.04 -0.02
C SER A 135 -16.82 10.18 1.22
N PRO A 136 -18.12 9.86 1.13
CA PRO A 136 -19.00 9.90 2.29
C PRO A 136 -18.49 9.06 3.48
N VAL A 137 -17.81 7.94 3.19
CA VAL A 137 -17.21 7.07 4.21
C VAL A 137 -16.04 7.75 4.90
N VAL A 138 -15.16 8.43 4.15
CA VAL A 138 -14.03 9.18 4.71
C VAL A 138 -14.54 10.39 5.49
N GLN A 139 -15.50 11.13 4.94
CA GLN A 139 -16.13 12.26 5.63
C GLN A 139 -16.85 11.84 6.89
N ALA A 140 -17.63 10.75 6.85
CA ALA A 140 -18.31 10.23 8.03
C ALA A 140 -17.32 9.78 9.11
N ARG A 141 -16.25 9.07 8.76
CA ARG A 141 -15.17 8.69 9.69
C ARG A 141 -14.45 9.91 10.27
N SER A 142 -14.11 10.88 9.42
CA SER A 142 -13.48 12.13 9.85
C SER A 142 -14.38 12.90 10.81
N GLN A 143 -15.69 12.99 10.54
CA GLN A 143 -16.66 13.60 11.44
C GLN A 143 -16.84 12.80 12.71
N TYR A 144 -16.87 11.47 12.63
CA TYR A 144 -16.95 10.59 13.79
C TYR A 144 -15.74 10.77 14.72
N ILE A 145 -14.53 10.78 14.20
CA ILE A 145 -13.29 11.01 14.97
C ILE A 145 -13.25 12.44 15.53
N LYS A 146 -13.83 13.42 14.82
CA LYS A 146 -13.88 14.84 15.24
C LYS A 146 -15.00 15.14 16.26
N GLY A 147 -16.07 14.35 16.27
CA GLY A 147 -17.31 14.68 16.99
C GLY A 147 -17.33 14.35 18.47
N ALA A 148 -16.25 13.80 19.04
CA ALA A 148 -16.16 13.56 20.47
C ALA A 148 -15.82 14.86 21.21
N ALA A 149 -16.55 15.16 22.28
CA ALA A 149 -16.37 16.38 23.06
C ALA A 149 -14.98 16.42 23.73
N PRO A 150 -14.26 17.55 23.65
CA PRO A 150 -12.97 17.71 24.30
C PRO A 150 -13.13 17.58 25.82
N ARG A 151 -12.29 16.78 26.46
CA ARG A 151 -12.17 16.73 27.91
C ARG A 151 -10.89 17.44 28.30
N GLY A 152 -10.98 18.39 29.22
CA GLY A 152 -9.97 19.40 29.55
C GLY A 152 -8.57 18.93 29.97
N ALA A 153 -8.31 17.62 30.08
CA ALA A 153 -7.00 17.10 30.48
C ALA A 153 -5.96 17.04 29.34
N ILE A 154 -6.36 17.22 28.08
CA ILE A 154 -5.48 17.03 26.91
C ILE A 154 -4.87 18.34 26.40
N ASN A 155 -5.38 19.49 26.84
CA ASN A 155 -4.99 20.80 26.31
C ASN A 155 -3.49 21.15 26.41
N ASN A 156 -2.72 20.40 27.19
CA ASN A 156 -1.26 20.61 27.36
C ASN A 156 -0.40 19.51 26.72
N ARG A 157 -1.00 18.56 25.98
CA ARG A 157 -0.23 17.50 25.30
C ARG A 157 0.09 17.90 23.85
N GLU A 158 1.30 17.65 23.45
CA GLU A 158 1.75 17.81 22.05
C GLU A 158 1.74 16.50 21.29
N LEU A 159 1.95 15.39 22.01
CA LEU A 159 1.90 14.01 21.52
C LEU A 159 1.05 13.13 22.43
N MET A 160 0.21 12.31 21.83
CA MET A 160 -0.55 11.25 22.52
C MET A 160 -0.15 9.88 21.99
N LEU A 161 0.51 9.07 22.82
CA LEU A 161 0.82 7.69 22.50
C LEU A 161 -0.43 6.83 22.68
N MET A 162 -0.93 6.24 21.60
CA MET A 162 -2.14 5.42 21.57
C MET A 162 -1.73 3.94 21.49
N ILE A 163 -1.93 3.21 22.57
CA ILE A 163 -1.46 1.84 22.78
C ILE A 163 -2.62 0.87 22.59
N VAL A 164 -2.47 -0.09 21.68
CA VAL A 164 -3.44 -1.18 21.48
C VAL A 164 -2.94 -2.42 22.19
N ALA A 165 -3.70 -2.90 23.16
CA ALA A 165 -3.37 -4.08 23.94
C ALA A 165 -4.29 -5.27 23.58
N PHE A 166 -3.69 -6.46 23.47
CA PHE A 166 -4.39 -7.72 23.33
C PHE A 166 -3.63 -8.81 24.09
N HIS A 167 -4.09 -9.12 25.30
CA HIS A 167 -3.51 -10.09 26.24
C HIS A 167 -1.97 -10.02 26.39
N PRO A 168 -1.40 -8.83 26.68
CA PRO A 168 0.04 -8.71 26.87
C PRO A 168 0.50 -9.44 28.12
N SER A 169 1.71 -10.00 28.08
CA SER A 169 2.32 -10.64 29.24
C SER A 169 2.68 -9.64 30.33
N SER A 170 2.87 -10.14 31.57
CA SER A 170 3.33 -9.30 32.68
C SER A 170 4.71 -8.67 32.42
N ILE A 171 5.58 -9.35 31.67
CA ILE A 171 6.92 -8.84 31.32
C ILE A 171 6.78 -7.64 30.38
N GLU A 172 6.00 -7.77 29.31
CA GLU A 172 5.74 -6.69 28.35
C GLU A 172 5.13 -5.46 29.05
N VAL A 173 4.11 -5.67 29.90
CA VAL A 173 3.46 -4.57 30.61
C VAL A 173 4.42 -3.87 31.57
N ASN A 174 5.22 -4.59 32.34
CA ASN A 174 6.18 -3.97 33.28
C ASN A 174 7.28 -3.19 32.53
N GLN A 175 7.75 -3.72 31.40
CA GLN A 175 8.73 -3.05 30.54
C GLN A 175 8.13 -1.76 29.94
N LEU A 176 6.91 -1.83 29.46
CA LEU A 176 6.19 -0.69 28.91
C LEU A 176 5.97 0.40 29.98
N ILE A 177 5.56 0.03 31.20
CA ILE A 177 5.42 0.97 32.32
C ILE A 177 6.72 1.71 32.59
N SER A 178 7.84 0.99 32.67
CA SER A 178 9.15 1.62 32.93
C SER A 178 9.58 2.64 31.86
N CYS A 179 9.08 2.50 30.63
CA CYS A 179 9.29 3.47 29.56
C CYS A 179 8.31 4.64 29.64
N LEU A 180 7.02 4.36 29.95
CA LEU A 180 5.99 5.39 30.05
C LEU A 180 6.21 6.35 31.24
N GLU A 181 6.80 5.88 32.35
CA GLU A 181 7.15 6.70 33.50
C GLU A 181 8.27 7.72 33.22
N LYS A 182 9.01 7.54 32.12
CA LYS A 182 10.09 8.44 31.68
C LYS A 182 9.65 9.44 30.61
N LEU A 183 8.34 9.47 30.28
CA LEU A 183 7.83 10.42 29.29
C LEU A 183 7.86 11.85 29.83
N GLU A 184 8.12 12.79 28.95
CA GLU A 184 8.08 14.22 29.23
C GLU A 184 6.62 14.67 29.51
N PRO A 185 6.42 15.71 30.33
CA PRO A 185 5.07 16.11 30.78
C PRO A 185 4.09 16.49 29.66
N HIS A 186 4.57 16.90 28.48
CA HIS A 186 3.75 17.23 27.32
C HIS A 186 3.47 16.04 26.41
N ILE A 187 3.99 14.85 26.73
CA ILE A 187 3.70 13.59 26.05
C ILE A 187 2.78 12.75 26.96
N GLY A 188 1.60 12.46 26.47
CA GLY A 188 0.63 11.61 27.18
C GLY A 188 0.51 10.23 26.55
N TYR A 189 -0.15 9.33 27.25
CA TYR A 189 -0.49 8.04 26.65
C TYR A 189 -1.93 7.62 26.98
N SER A 190 -2.49 6.85 26.08
CA SER A 190 -3.85 6.30 26.19
C SER A 190 -3.84 4.84 25.75
N VAL A 191 -4.63 4.03 26.39
CA VAL A 191 -4.67 2.58 26.17
C VAL A 191 -6.06 2.14 25.74
N ILE A 192 -6.14 1.28 24.74
CA ILE A 192 -7.33 0.50 24.43
C ILE A 192 -7.02 -0.99 24.52
N VAL A 193 -7.81 -1.71 25.30
CA VAL A 193 -7.65 -3.15 25.54
C VAL A 193 -8.72 -3.91 24.76
N ASN A 194 -8.30 -4.71 23.78
CA ASN A 194 -9.18 -5.61 23.06
C ASN A 194 -9.38 -6.91 23.83
N ASP A 195 -10.61 -7.45 23.80
CA ASP A 195 -10.99 -8.72 24.44
C ASP A 195 -10.59 -8.75 25.93
N TYR A 196 -10.99 -7.70 26.64
CA TYR A 196 -10.51 -7.44 28.00
C TYR A 196 -10.99 -8.49 29.00
N VAL A 197 -10.06 -8.99 29.80
CA VAL A 197 -10.33 -9.82 30.98
C VAL A 197 -9.86 -9.08 32.24
N ARG A 198 -10.73 -8.95 33.21
CA ARG A 198 -10.43 -8.25 34.47
C ARG A 198 -9.30 -8.95 35.23
N GLY A 199 -8.34 -8.18 35.71
CA GLY A 199 -7.20 -8.69 36.51
C GLY A 199 -5.98 -9.06 35.62
N GLU A 200 -6.03 -8.78 34.35
CA GLU A 200 -4.86 -8.90 33.48
C GLU A 200 -3.76 -7.87 33.84
N PRO A 201 -2.50 -8.17 33.52
CA PRO A 201 -1.36 -7.26 33.80
C PRO A 201 -1.56 -5.84 33.27
N ILE A 202 -2.30 -5.69 32.17
CA ILE A 202 -2.57 -4.42 31.49
C ILE A 202 -3.33 -3.41 32.37
N ASP A 203 -4.08 -3.88 33.37
CA ASP A 203 -4.79 -3.01 34.31
C ASP A 203 -3.88 -2.03 35.06
N LYS A 204 -2.59 -2.36 35.20
CA LYS A 204 -1.59 -1.49 35.83
C LYS A 204 -1.40 -0.16 35.09
N LEU A 205 -1.64 -0.15 33.78
CA LEU A 205 -1.51 1.06 32.94
C LEU A 205 -2.64 2.08 33.18
N ALA A 206 -3.75 1.65 33.76
CA ALA A 206 -4.91 2.52 33.97
C ALA A 206 -4.63 3.72 34.85
N GLN A 207 -3.67 3.62 35.81
CA GLN A 207 -3.37 4.69 36.75
C GLN A 207 -2.69 5.90 36.15
N GLY A 208 -1.78 5.66 35.15
CA GLY A 208 -1.00 6.72 34.51
C GLY A 208 -1.53 7.16 33.16
N ALA A 209 -2.51 6.44 32.58
CA ALA A 209 -3.06 6.75 31.28
C ALA A 209 -3.99 7.97 31.30
N ASP A 210 -3.86 8.87 30.33
CA ASP A 210 -4.83 9.96 30.10
C ASP A 210 -6.21 9.39 29.76
N PHE A 211 -6.26 8.24 29.06
CA PHE A 211 -7.45 7.45 28.81
C PHE A 211 -7.15 5.95 28.87
N PHE A 212 -7.99 5.21 29.57
CA PHE A 212 -7.96 3.76 29.59
C PHE A 212 -9.34 3.23 29.17
N MET A 213 -9.38 2.50 28.08
CA MET A 213 -10.60 1.98 27.49
C MET A 213 -10.52 0.46 27.34
N VAL A 214 -11.59 -0.24 27.74
CA VAL A 214 -11.69 -1.69 27.58
C VAL A 214 -12.79 -2.05 26.59
N CYS A 215 -12.57 -3.09 25.80
CA CYS A 215 -13.52 -3.67 24.86
C CYS A 215 -13.73 -5.14 25.18
N ASN A 216 -14.98 -5.60 25.18
CA ASN A 216 -15.34 -6.99 25.42
C ASN A 216 -15.12 -7.91 24.22
N GLU A 217 -14.67 -7.34 23.09
CA GLU A 217 -14.40 -8.03 21.84
C GLU A 217 -13.07 -7.56 21.26
N ASN A 218 -12.45 -8.39 20.44
CA ASN A 218 -11.28 -7.98 19.68
C ASN A 218 -11.71 -7.18 18.44
N LEU A 219 -11.51 -5.88 18.47
CA LEU A 219 -11.85 -4.96 17.39
C LEU A 219 -10.87 -5.03 16.19
N GLY A 220 -9.72 -5.69 16.37
CA GLY A 220 -8.57 -5.55 15.50
C GLY A 220 -7.77 -4.29 15.81
N TYR A 221 -6.71 -4.05 15.04
CA TYR A 221 -5.75 -2.98 15.36
C TYR A 221 -6.26 -1.59 14.98
N GLY A 222 -6.53 -1.38 13.70
CA GLY A 222 -6.93 -0.05 13.20
C GLY A 222 -8.25 0.46 13.75
N ARG A 223 -9.24 -0.42 13.92
CA ARG A 223 -10.53 -0.04 14.51
C ARG A 223 -10.39 0.33 15.97
N ALA A 224 -9.49 -0.34 16.72
CA ALA A 224 -9.22 0.02 18.11
C ALA A 224 -8.65 1.45 18.21
N ILE A 225 -7.67 1.80 17.39
CA ILE A 225 -7.12 3.18 17.34
C ILE A 225 -8.19 4.20 16.97
N ASN A 226 -9.02 3.93 15.96
CA ASN A 226 -10.11 4.85 15.61
C ASN A 226 -11.06 5.07 16.80
N ARG A 227 -11.44 4.00 17.51
CA ARG A 227 -12.33 4.08 18.66
C ARG A 227 -11.70 4.86 19.81
N LEU A 228 -10.41 4.66 20.08
CA LEU A 228 -9.68 5.41 21.09
C LEU A 228 -9.58 6.89 20.70
N ALA A 229 -9.28 7.21 19.44
CA ALA A 229 -9.26 8.59 18.92
C ALA A 229 -10.60 9.31 19.10
N VAL A 230 -11.71 8.62 18.84
CA VAL A 230 -13.07 9.15 19.10
C VAL A 230 -13.29 9.39 20.59
N ARG A 231 -12.84 8.48 21.45
CA ARG A 231 -12.99 8.59 22.91
C ARG A 231 -12.21 9.78 23.47
N ILE A 232 -11.01 10.03 22.94
CA ILE A 232 -10.16 11.17 23.29
C ILE A 232 -10.80 12.48 22.80
N GLY A 233 -11.36 12.49 21.60
CA GLY A 233 -12.00 13.66 20.99
C GLY A 233 -11.01 14.58 20.31
N GLU A 234 -10.54 15.63 20.99
CA GLU A 234 -9.52 16.52 20.44
C GLU A 234 -8.13 15.91 20.66
N LEU A 235 -7.54 15.38 19.58
CA LEU A 235 -6.19 14.85 19.63
C LEU A 235 -5.17 16.00 19.64
N PRO A 236 -4.03 15.86 20.35
CA PRO A 236 -2.91 16.79 20.22
C PRO A 236 -2.38 16.83 18.79
N ARG A 237 -1.41 17.72 18.54
CA ARG A 237 -0.84 17.92 17.19
C ARG A 237 -0.31 16.64 16.55
N TYR A 238 0.27 15.77 17.37
CA TYR A 238 0.78 14.47 16.94
C TYR A 238 0.17 13.33 17.75
N MET A 239 0.03 12.17 17.12
CA MET A 239 -0.35 10.92 17.77
C MET A 239 0.70 9.85 17.45
N GLY A 240 1.02 9.02 18.44
CA GLY A 240 1.83 7.82 18.29
C GLY A 240 0.92 6.59 18.32
N ILE A 241 1.09 5.66 17.41
CA ILE A 241 0.35 4.40 17.34
C ILE A 241 1.34 3.31 17.73
N LEU A 242 1.09 2.61 18.85
CA LEU A 242 2.07 1.73 19.48
C LEU A 242 1.49 0.37 19.85
N ASN A 243 2.34 -0.66 19.70
CA ASN A 243 2.14 -1.97 20.31
C ASN A 243 2.53 -1.97 21.79
N THR A 244 2.15 -3.03 22.51
CA THR A 244 2.52 -3.22 23.94
C THR A 244 3.93 -3.77 24.14
N ASP A 245 4.50 -4.44 23.14
CA ASP A 245 5.82 -5.12 23.18
C ASP A 245 6.97 -4.20 22.76
N LEU A 246 6.85 -2.91 23.04
CA LEU A 246 7.83 -1.89 22.73
C LEU A 246 8.56 -1.42 23.97
N SER A 247 9.84 -1.05 23.79
CA SER A 247 10.61 -0.30 24.78
C SER A 247 11.49 0.73 24.10
N TRP A 248 11.83 1.80 24.84
CA TRP A 248 12.61 2.93 24.33
C TRP A 248 13.38 3.62 25.43
N GLU A 249 14.40 4.38 25.05
CA GLU A 249 15.18 5.21 25.97
C GLU A 249 14.49 6.55 26.25
N ALA A 250 14.89 7.21 27.35
CA ALA A 250 14.42 8.55 27.66
C ALA A 250 14.65 9.51 26.48
N ASN A 251 13.80 10.52 26.34
CA ASN A 251 13.81 11.54 25.29
C ASN A 251 13.63 11.01 23.83
N THR A 252 13.34 9.71 23.63
CA THR A 252 13.11 9.15 22.28
C THR A 252 11.98 9.89 21.55
N PHE A 253 10.82 10.03 22.18
CA PHE A 253 9.67 10.70 21.56
C PHE A 253 9.81 12.21 21.53
N GLU A 254 10.49 12.82 22.49
CA GLU A 254 10.86 14.24 22.48
C GLU A 254 11.72 14.60 21.26
N SER A 255 12.77 13.83 21.02
CA SER A 255 13.66 14.04 19.87
C SER A 255 12.93 13.85 18.53
N ALA A 256 12.06 12.84 18.45
CA ALA A 256 11.22 12.62 17.26
C ALA A 256 10.24 13.77 17.04
N LEU A 257 9.62 14.27 18.11
CA LEU A 257 8.65 15.36 18.06
C LEU A 257 9.31 16.67 17.61
N ASN A 258 10.47 17.01 18.16
CA ASN A 258 11.24 18.19 17.76
C ASN A 258 11.57 18.17 16.27
N TRP A 259 12.04 17.02 15.77
CA TRP A 259 12.31 16.86 14.34
C TRP A 259 11.02 17.02 13.50
N LEU A 260 9.89 16.45 13.94
CA LEU A 260 8.61 16.56 13.23
C LEU A 260 8.08 18.01 13.22
N PHE A 261 8.36 18.82 14.22
CA PHE A 261 8.02 20.24 14.23
C PHE A 261 8.77 21.03 13.16
N GLU A 262 10.03 20.67 12.93
CA GLU A 262 10.89 21.29 11.91
C GLU A 262 10.56 20.81 10.49
N ASN A 263 9.86 19.65 10.35
CA ASN A 263 9.52 19.04 9.06
C ASN A 263 7.99 18.89 8.85
N PRO A 264 7.26 20.01 8.68
CA PRO A 264 5.79 20.02 8.62
C PRO A 264 5.18 19.32 7.40
N GLU A 265 5.98 19.07 6.35
CA GLU A 265 5.58 18.30 5.18
C GLU A 265 5.47 16.81 5.47
N VAL A 266 6.10 16.32 6.55
CA VAL A 266 6.01 14.92 6.99
C VAL A 266 4.68 14.65 7.67
N LYS A 267 3.96 13.63 7.20
CA LYS A 267 2.63 13.26 7.68
C LYS A 267 2.66 12.07 8.62
N ALA A 268 3.65 11.19 8.44
CA ALA A 268 3.92 10.09 9.34
C ALA A 268 5.43 9.76 9.37
N ALA A 269 5.90 9.32 10.51
CA ALA A 269 7.27 8.85 10.70
C ALA A 269 7.28 7.56 11.54
N VAL A 270 8.20 6.65 11.22
CA VAL A 270 8.49 5.46 12.03
C VAL A 270 9.93 5.55 12.49
N PRO A 271 10.21 5.46 13.80
CA PRO A 271 11.56 5.40 14.32
C PRO A 271 12.32 4.17 13.82
N GLN A 272 13.61 4.14 14.02
CA GLN A 272 14.39 2.93 13.79
C GLN A 272 13.91 1.84 14.75
N ILE A 273 13.53 0.69 14.20
CA ILE A 273 13.11 -0.45 15.01
C ILE A 273 14.28 -1.41 15.17
N LEU A 274 14.61 -1.71 16.43
CA LEU A 274 15.62 -2.68 16.80
C LEU A 274 14.95 -3.95 17.32
N ASP A 275 15.62 -5.09 17.20
CA ASP A 275 15.25 -6.29 17.94
C ASP A 275 15.79 -6.25 19.37
N GLU A 276 15.50 -7.27 20.17
CA GLU A 276 15.97 -7.39 21.57
C GLU A 276 17.51 -7.44 21.70
N ASN A 277 18.24 -7.73 20.62
CA ASN A 277 19.69 -7.77 20.58
C ASN A 277 20.28 -6.44 20.08
N GLY A 278 19.47 -5.42 19.84
CA GLY A 278 19.89 -4.14 19.29
C GLY A 278 20.17 -4.15 17.80
N VAL A 279 19.77 -5.21 17.07
CA VAL A 279 19.96 -5.31 15.62
C VAL A 279 18.83 -4.60 14.89
N ILE A 280 19.17 -3.80 13.87
CA ILE A 280 18.19 -3.08 13.05
C ILE A 280 17.24 -4.06 12.36
N THR A 281 15.97 -3.92 12.67
CA THR A 281 14.90 -4.67 12.00
C THR A 281 14.39 -3.88 10.81
N LYS A 282 14.69 -4.36 9.60
CA LYS A 282 14.29 -3.73 8.36
C LYS A 282 12.79 -3.94 8.10
N LEU A 283 11.95 -3.03 8.61
CA LEU A 283 10.48 -3.10 8.50
C LEU A 283 9.92 -2.30 7.33
N GLY A 284 10.74 -1.52 6.64
CA GLY A 284 10.34 -0.85 5.40
C GLY A 284 9.94 -1.86 4.33
N LYS A 285 8.89 -1.54 3.58
CA LYS A 285 8.43 -2.39 2.46
C LYS A 285 7.95 -1.52 1.32
N CYS A 286 8.01 -2.07 0.12
CA CYS A 286 7.26 -1.52 -1.00
C CYS A 286 5.75 -1.63 -0.75
N ASN A 287 4.97 -0.89 -1.53
CA ASN A 287 3.51 -1.10 -1.50
C ASN A 287 3.18 -2.57 -1.78
N PRO A 288 2.20 -3.14 -1.07
CA PRO A 288 1.79 -4.53 -1.23
C PRO A 288 1.55 -4.93 -2.68
N THR A 289 2.15 -6.06 -3.07
CA THR A 289 1.92 -6.73 -4.36
C THR A 289 1.43 -8.14 -4.12
N VAL A 290 0.72 -8.73 -5.07
CA VAL A 290 0.24 -10.11 -4.96
C VAL A 290 1.42 -11.07 -4.79
N LEU A 291 2.45 -10.94 -5.65
CA LEU A 291 3.64 -11.78 -5.57
C LEU A 291 4.39 -11.61 -4.24
N GLY A 292 4.56 -10.37 -3.76
CA GLY A 292 5.24 -10.10 -2.50
C GLY A 292 4.54 -10.72 -1.29
N LEU A 293 3.21 -10.63 -1.24
CA LEU A 293 2.43 -11.24 -0.16
C LEU A 293 2.44 -12.78 -0.25
N LEU A 294 2.22 -13.35 -1.44
CA LEU A 294 2.21 -14.80 -1.64
C LEU A 294 3.58 -15.44 -1.40
N SER A 295 4.64 -14.85 -1.98
CA SER A 295 6.00 -15.36 -1.84
C SER A 295 6.40 -15.46 -0.37
N ARG A 296 6.20 -14.38 0.37
CA ARG A 296 6.65 -14.27 1.76
C ARG A 296 5.82 -15.12 2.75
N ARG A 297 4.54 -15.32 2.47
CA ARG A 297 3.65 -16.05 3.37
C ARG A 297 3.64 -17.56 3.11
N PHE A 298 3.65 -17.97 1.84
CA PHE A 298 3.33 -19.33 1.46
C PHE A 298 4.51 -20.12 0.85
N ILE A 299 5.57 -19.44 0.37
CA ILE A 299 6.71 -20.11 -0.26
C ILE A 299 7.89 -20.14 0.72
N PRO A 300 8.29 -21.32 1.22
CA PRO A 300 9.49 -21.47 2.04
C PRO A 300 10.75 -20.98 1.32
N TYR A 301 11.67 -20.35 2.05
CA TYR A 301 12.86 -19.72 1.46
C TYR A 301 13.72 -20.69 0.62
N TRP A 302 13.81 -21.95 1.03
CA TRP A 302 14.59 -22.96 0.33
C TRP A 302 13.95 -23.41 -1.01
N LEU A 303 12.64 -23.24 -1.19
CA LEU A 303 11.94 -23.48 -2.46
C LEU A 303 11.98 -22.30 -3.43
N LYS A 304 12.43 -21.12 -2.99
CA LYS A 304 12.41 -19.92 -3.83
C LYS A 304 13.56 -19.94 -4.85
N PRO A 305 13.28 -19.80 -6.15
CA PRO A 305 14.32 -19.59 -7.15
C PRO A 305 15.03 -18.25 -6.92
N ALA A 306 16.23 -18.09 -7.48
CA ALA A 306 17.08 -16.92 -7.26
C ALA A 306 16.40 -15.60 -7.59
N TRP A 307 15.63 -15.54 -8.66
CA TRP A 307 14.88 -14.33 -9.05
C TRP A 307 13.83 -13.94 -8.00
N LEU A 308 13.16 -14.92 -7.37
CA LEU A 308 12.15 -14.66 -6.35
C LEU A 308 12.79 -14.21 -5.03
N LYS A 309 13.95 -14.76 -4.68
CA LYS A 309 14.74 -14.29 -3.53
C LYS A 309 15.18 -12.83 -3.74
N LYS A 310 15.67 -12.48 -4.95
CA LYS A 310 16.02 -11.10 -5.29
C LYS A 310 14.81 -10.17 -5.24
N TYR A 311 13.67 -10.63 -5.72
CA TYR A 311 12.41 -9.90 -5.64
C TYR A 311 11.98 -9.65 -4.17
N ASP A 312 12.06 -10.66 -3.30
CA ASP A 312 11.74 -10.52 -1.88
C ASP A 312 12.66 -9.49 -1.18
N LEU A 313 13.96 -9.48 -1.48
CA LEU A 313 14.90 -8.49 -0.96
C LEU A 313 14.54 -7.08 -1.39
N TRP A 314 14.22 -6.89 -2.67
CA TRP A 314 13.72 -5.62 -3.18
C TRP A 314 12.41 -5.21 -2.51
N TYR A 315 11.48 -6.15 -2.34
CA TYR A 315 10.16 -5.88 -1.74
C TYR A 315 10.26 -5.40 -0.29
N VAL A 316 11.18 -5.93 0.49
CA VAL A 316 11.44 -5.50 1.88
C VAL A 316 12.47 -4.38 1.98
N GLN A 317 12.85 -3.79 0.86
CA GLN A 317 13.80 -2.69 0.84
C GLN A 317 15.12 -3.03 1.57
N ALA A 318 15.63 -4.26 1.38
CA ALA A 318 16.80 -4.77 2.10
C ALA A 318 18.09 -3.98 1.81
N ASP A 319 18.18 -3.37 0.62
CA ASP A 319 19.36 -2.64 0.15
C ASP A 319 19.34 -1.14 0.53
N ILE A 320 18.25 -0.67 1.19
CA ILE A 320 18.20 0.71 1.66
C ILE A 320 19.04 0.87 2.92
N ASP A 321 19.74 2.00 3.02
CA ASP A 321 20.43 2.41 4.23
C ASP A 321 19.43 2.85 5.31
N TYR A 322 19.27 2.02 6.34
CA TYR A 322 18.40 2.28 7.47
C TYR A 322 18.98 3.22 8.52
N GLU A 323 20.22 3.67 8.35
CA GLU A 323 20.83 4.71 9.18
C GLU A 323 20.53 6.13 8.63
N SER A 324 19.94 6.21 7.45
CA SER A 324 19.51 7.48 6.83
C SER A 324 17.98 7.66 6.84
N ILE A 325 17.53 8.92 6.75
CA ILE A 325 16.13 9.25 6.59
C ILE A 325 15.71 8.96 5.14
N PHE A 326 14.69 8.14 4.94
CA PHE A 326 14.15 7.86 3.61
C PHE A 326 12.62 7.85 3.57
N GLU A 327 12.05 8.14 2.41
CA GLU A 327 10.61 8.00 2.20
C GLU A 327 10.22 6.54 2.05
N ALA A 328 9.29 6.08 2.89
CA ALA A 328 8.79 4.72 2.87
C ALA A 328 7.37 4.67 2.28
N SER A 329 7.16 3.74 1.36
CA SER A 329 5.84 3.49 0.78
C SER A 329 4.89 2.78 1.74
N ASN A 330 5.45 2.11 2.75
CA ASN A 330 4.74 1.33 3.74
C ASN A 330 5.52 1.38 5.05
N LEU A 331 4.98 2.07 6.03
CA LEU A 331 5.50 2.19 7.39
C LEU A 331 4.89 1.09 8.26
N SER A 332 5.68 0.56 9.21
CA SER A 332 5.18 -0.44 10.15
C SER A 332 4.28 0.18 11.21
N GLY A 333 3.15 -0.46 11.47
CA GLY A 333 2.21 -0.03 12.50
C GLY A 333 2.65 -0.31 13.94
N CYS A 334 3.80 -0.96 14.18
CA CYS A 334 4.25 -1.26 15.55
C CYS A 334 4.59 0.00 16.36
N CYS A 335 5.18 1.01 15.71
CA CYS A 335 5.43 2.33 16.28
C CYS A 335 5.38 3.38 15.17
N MET A 336 4.28 4.12 15.06
CA MET A 336 4.09 5.11 14.00
C MET A 336 3.67 6.45 14.60
N LEU A 337 4.45 7.50 14.38
CA LEU A 337 4.09 8.87 14.72
C LEU A 337 3.35 9.50 13.55
N VAL A 338 2.17 10.09 13.80
CA VAL A 338 1.29 10.62 12.75
C VAL A 338 0.80 12.02 13.14
N ARG A 339 0.70 12.92 12.19
CA ARG A 339 0.00 14.18 12.40
C ARG A 339 -1.50 13.93 12.57
N SER A 340 -2.05 14.38 13.68
CA SER A 340 -3.45 14.12 14.04
C SER A 340 -4.45 14.76 13.07
N ASP A 341 -4.14 15.93 12.50
CA ASP A 341 -4.96 16.59 11.48
C ASP A 341 -5.01 15.77 10.18
N GLU A 342 -3.89 15.17 9.77
CA GLU A 342 -3.81 14.30 8.61
C GLU A 342 -4.49 12.96 8.84
N PHE A 343 -4.32 12.36 10.02
CA PHE A 343 -5.06 11.14 10.41
C PHE A 343 -6.57 11.36 10.29
N ARG A 344 -7.07 12.47 10.84
CA ARG A 344 -8.49 12.83 10.70
C ARG A 344 -8.90 13.07 9.25
N ARG A 345 -8.04 13.76 8.48
CA ARG A 345 -8.31 14.09 7.07
C ARG A 345 -8.48 12.87 6.18
N VAL A 346 -7.70 11.80 6.43
CA VAL A 346 -7.85 10.54 5.69
C VAL A 346 -8.96 9.65 6.25
N GLY A 347 -9.60 10.04 7.37
CA GLY A 347 -10.66 9.30 8.05
C GLY A 347 -10.16 8.16 8.93
N GLY A 348 -8.94 8.28 9.46
CA GLY A 348 -8.31 7.25 10.29
C GLY A 348 -7.98 5.98 9.54
N PHE A 349 -7.86 4.89 10.27
CA PHE A 349 -7.72 3.55 9.69
C PHE A 349 -8.99 3.12 8.96
N ASP A 350 -8.81 2.37 7.89
CA ASP A 350 -9.93 1.74 7.20
C ASP A 350 -10.38 0.49 7.98
N GLU A 351 -11.56 0.53 8.59
CA GLU A 351 -12.06 -0.48 9.51
C GLU A 351 -12.43 -1.84 8.87
N ARG A 352 -12.29 -1.96 7.55
CA ARG A 352 -12.42 -3.23 6.85
C ARG A 352 -11.25 -4.17 7.08
N TYR A 353 -10.09 -3.61 7.48
CA TYR A 353 -8.93 -4.39 7.90
C TYR A 353 -9.09 -4.76 9.38
N PHE A 354 -9.19 -6.06 9.64
CA PHE A 354 -9.17 -6.53 11.03
C PHE A 354 -7.72 -6.56 11.55
N LEU A 355 -6.81 -7.13 10.75
CA LEU A 355 -5.39 -7.22 11.05
C LEU A 355 -4.61 -7.34 9.73
N TYR A 356 -3.39 -6.79 9.68
CA TYR A 356 -2.49 -6.69 8.53
C TYR A 356 -2.98 -5.75 7.42
N LEU A 357 -2.06 -5.06 6.81
CA LEU A 357 -2.23 -4.10 5.72
C LEU A 357 -3.02 -2.82 6.09
N GLU A 358 -3.54 -2.68 7.29
CA GLU A 358 -4.11 -1.43 7.81
C GLU A 358 -3.05 -0.33 7.87
N ASP A 359 -1.82 -0.66 8.29
CA ASP A 359 -0.66 0.23 8.32
C ASP A 359 -0.22 0.64 6.91
N SER A 360 -0.18 -0.31 6.00
CA SER A 360 0.11 -0.07 4.58
C SER A 360 -0.94 0.83 3.93
N ASP A 361 -2.21 0.62 4.25
CA ASP A 361 -3.33 1.43 3.76
C ASP A 361 -3.28 2.86 4.31
N LEU A 362 -3.03 3.00 5.60
CA LEU A 362 -2.89 4.30 6.25
C LEU A 362 -1.70 5.08 5.70
N THR A 363 -0.50 4.45 5.64
CA THR A 363 0.71 5.07 5.07
C THR A 363 0.44 5.57 3.66
N ARG A 364 -0.16 4.74 2.82
CA ARG A 364 -0.48 5.10 1.44
C ARG A 364 -1.51 6.22 1.33
N SER A 365 -2.48 6.26 2.24
CA SER A 365 -3.48 7.34 2.32
C SER A 365 -2.84 8.67 2.72
N LEU A 366 -1.96 8.66 3.73
CA LEU A 366 -1.21 9.83 4.19
C LEU A 366 -0.22 10.34 3.13
N SER A 367 0.47 9.43 2.43
CA SER A 367 1.44 9.79 1.38
C SER A 367 0.83 10.53 0.17
N LEU A 368 -0.49 10.53 0.03
CA LEU A 368 -1.18 11.37 -0.97
C LEU A 368 -1.11 12.86 -0.66
N ASN A 369 -0.83 13.21 0.59
CA ASN A 369 -0.88 14.58 1.11
C ASN A 369 0.47 15.10 1.58
N GLY A 370 1.51 14.26 1.68
CA GLY A 370 2.84 14.62 2.11
C GLY A 370 3.74 13.41 2.27
N ARG A 371 4.87 13.58 2.94
CA ARG A 371 5.90 12.56 3.09
C ARG A 371 5.59 11.62 4.25
N CYS A 372 5.88 10.33 4.05
CA CYS A 372 5.90 9.32 5.11
C CYS A 372 7.32 8.76 5.17
N VAL A 373 7.97 8.83 6.33
CA VAL A 373 9.42 8.61 6.42
C VAL A 373 9.81 7.58 7.47
N HIS A 374 10.92 6.89 7.21
CA HIS A 374 11.72 6.24 8.23
C HIS A 374 12.63 7.28 8.89
N LEU A 375 12.65 7.33 10.23
CA LEU A 375 13.35 8.32 11.04
C LEU A 375 14.37 7.65 11.97
N PRO A 376 15.62 7.42 11.54
CA PRO A 376 16.63 6.72 12.33
C PRO A 376 17.26 7.54 13.46
N LEU A 377 16.88 8.82 13.59
CA LEU A 377 17.37 9.69 14.67
C LEU A 377 16.98 9.19 16.06
N VAL A 378 15.95 8.38 16.14
CA VAL A 378 15.44 7.77 17.36
C VAL A 378 15.16 6.29 17.13
N SER A 379 15.36 5.48 18.19
CA SER A 379 15.21 4.03 18.11
C SER A 379 14.21 3.53 19.13
N VAL A 380 13.49 2.47 18.74
CA VAL A 380 12.55 1.73 19.59
C VAL A 380 12.86 0.24 19.47
N ILE A 381 12.93 -0.45 20.59
CA ILE A 381 13.13 -1.91 20.63
C ILE A 381 11.77 -2.58 20.55
N HIS A 382 11.62 -3.55 19.67
CA HIS A 382 10.40 -4.33 19.50
C HIS A 382 10.61 -5.78 19.92
N GLY A 383 10.03 -6.16 21.06
CA GLY A 383 10.01 -7.53 21.57
C GLY A 383 9.10 -8.40 20.72
N TRP A 384 9.65 -9.00 19.69
CA TRP A 384 8.86 -9.83 18.79
C TRP A 384 8.35 -11.09 19.46
N GLY A 385 7.11 -11.06 19.94
CA GLY A 385 6.36 -12.24 20.30
C GLY A 385 6.08 -13.14 19.08
N ARG A 386 7.09 -13.85 18.59
CA ARG A 386 7.03 -14.75 17.39
C ARG A 386 6.01 -15.90 17.51
N GLY A 387 5.18 -15.95 18.58
CA GLY A 387 4.37 -17.11 18.94
C GLY A 387 3.24 -17.47 17.97
N ASN A 388 2.65 -16.51 17.24
CA ASN A 388 1.33 -16.72 16.62
C ASN A 388 1.24 -16.62 15.09
N TYR A 389 2.36 -16.52 14.37
CA TYR A 389 2.33 -16.42 12.90
C TYR A 389 1.74 -17.64 12.16
N LYS A 390 1.44 -18.75 12.85
CA LYS A 390 1.05 -20.02 12.22
C LYS A 390 -0.44 -20.36 12.32
N SER A 391 -1.29 -19.48 12.88
CA SER A 391 -2.72 -19.81 12.94
C SER A 391 -3.40 -19.64 11.58
N LEU A 392 -4.34 -20.51 11.25
CA LEU A 392 -5.16 -20.42 10.04
C LEU A 392 -6.01 -19.15 10.02
N ASP A 393 -6.46 -18.70 11.18
CA ASP A 393 -7.26 -17.47 11.34
C ASP A 393 -6.48 -16.22 10.95
N LEU A 394 -5.20 -16.13 11.34
CA LEU A 394 -4.32 -15.04 10.94
C LEU A 394 -4.00 -15.08 9.44
N ALA A 395 -3.93 -16.27 8.84
CA ALA A 395 -3.77 -16.39 7.40
C ALA A 395 -5.04 -15.93 6.66
N ALA A 396 -6.22 -16.30 7.16
CA ALA A 396 -7.50 -15.86 6.61
C ALA A 396 -7.66 -14.33 6.73
N ALA A 397 -7.36 -13.75 7.90
CA ALA A 397 -7.36 -12.30 8.10
C ALA A 397 -6.45 -11.58 7.11
N HIS A 398 -5.24 -12.09 6.86
CA HIS A 398 -4.31 -11.52 5.89
C HIS A 398 -4.84 -11.57 4.46
N ILE A 399 -5.48 -12.68 4.04
CA ILE A 399 -6.08 -12.82 2.71
C ILE A 399 -7.24 -11.82 2.54
N VAL A 400 -8.12 -11.70 3.54
CA VAL A 400 -9.24 -10.75 3.52
C VAL A 400 -8.74 -9.31 3.45
N SER A 401 -7.71 -8.98 4.24
CA SER A 401 -7.08 -7.67 4.23
C SER A 401 -6.42 -7.37 2.87
N ALA A 402 -5.71 -8.35 2.29
CA ALA A 402 -5.12 -8.22 0.96
C ALA A 402 -6.20 -7.97 -0.13
N TRP A 403 -7.34 -8.66 -0.03
CA TRP A 403 -8.47 -8.43 -0.93
C TRP A 403 -8.99 -6.99 -0.83
N HIS A 404 -9.21 -6.46 0.39
CA HIS A 404 -9.64 -5.08 0.60
C HIS A 404 -8.61 -4.07 0.09
N TYR A 405 -7.32 -4.33 0.33
CA TYR A 405 -6.23 -3.49 -0.13
C TYR A 405 -6.19 -3.39 -1.66
N PHE A 406 -6.19 -4.53 -2.35
CA PHE A 406 -6.16 -4.54 -3.81
C PHE A 406 -7.44 -4.02 -4.45
N ARG A 407 -8.59 -4.18 -3.82
CA ARG A 407 -9.83 -3.53 -4.29
C ARG A 407 -9.77 -2.01 -4.17
N LYS A 408 -9.12 -1.48 -3.16
CA LYS A 408 -8.97 -0.02 -2.94
C LYS A 408 -7.87 0.58 -3.82
N TRP A 409 -6.70 -0.04 -3.86
CA TRP A 409 -5.48 0.51 -4.43
C TRP A 409 -5.10 -0.04 -5.81
N GLY A 410 -5.79 -1.05 -6.26
CA GLY A 410 -5.52 -1.74 -7.52
C GLY A 410 -4.67 -3.00 -7.35
N TRP A 411 -4.94 -3.99 -8.22
CA TRP A 411 -4.21 -5.25 -8.25
C TRP A 411 -2.82 -5.07 -8.85
N GLN A 412 -1.85 -4.93 -7.98
CA GLN A 412 -0.45 -4.89 -8.35
C GLN A 412 0.12 -6.31 -8.23
N LEU A 413 0.45 -6.92 -9.36
CA LEU A 413 0.86 -8.33 -9.39
C LEU A 413 2.28 -8.50 -8.87
N TRP A 414 3.20 -7.64 -9.28
CA TRP A 414 4.62 -7.63 -8.86
C TRP A 414 5.21 -6.23 -8.82
#